data_13951c92026d03e591939f7df934deed
#
_entry.id   13951c92026d03e591939f7df934deed
#
_cell.length_a   1.000
_cell.length_b   1.000
_cell.length_c   1.000
_cell.angle_alpha   90.00
_cell.angle_beta   90.00
_cell.angle_gamma   90.00
#
_symmetry.space_group_name_H-M   'P 1'
#
loop_
_entity.id
_entity.type
_entity.pdbx_description
1 polymer ?
#
loop_
_entity_poly.entity_id
_entity_poly.type
_entity_poly.pdbx_seq_one_letter_code
_entity_poly.pdbx_strand_id
1 'polypeptide(L)'
;MENSSSILMCVTKLREEEQLIVEHLGRFGIRVQVNLDSMDLPIGEGNVPPYGHALIRCLSQKNALSRSQLLELAGFETLNSAKAITICTNKIHQAIVFERQGIPQPRYQVAFTPAKLYDALSDFGNLCVIKPATSSWGRGIARITGKECLDGWIAARESVDPSHQSFPVLVQEYVEKGDYDIRVVIVGRKPIAAFRRVSAENWKTNTHLGAEIEPIEINTEIAAICEDLVSVLGEGIYGADLFFDYQQLRYVVCEVNQNPEFAKSWKVHGVDVAYHIATYVKEKIDITNKVDLTVNS
;
A
#
# COMPACT_ATOMS: atom_id res chain seq x y z
N MET A 1 19.91 4.33 34.18
CA MET A 1 19.83 4.88 32.80
C MET A 1 18.42 4.57 32.33
N GLU A 2 17.57 5.58 32.12
CA GLU A 2 16.24 5.35 31.58
C GLU A 2 16.38 4.64 30.23
N ASN A 3 15.79 3.46 30.11
CA ASN A 3 15.69 2.74 28.83
C ASN A 3 14.83 3.59 27.87
N SER A 4 15.45 4.56 27.18
CA SER A 4 14.72 5.35 26.21
C SER A 4 14.32 4.42 25.07
N SER A 5 13.03 4.18 24.90
CA SER A 5 12.48 3.42 23.78
C SER A 5 12.99 3.98 22.46
N SER A 6 13.31 3.09 21.53
CA SER A 6 13.86 3.49 20.23
C SER A 6 13.33 2.63 19.10
N ILE A 7 13.28 3.17 17.90
CA ILE A 7 12.82 2.50 16.68
C ILE A 7 13.74 2.80 15.51
N LEU A 8 13.96 1.81 14.65
CA LEU A 8 14.59 1.99 13.35
C LEU A 8 13.54 2.48 12.34
N MET A 9 13.83 3.54 11.58
CA MET A 9 12.96 3.99 10.49
C MET A 9 13.70 3.87 9.15
N CYS A 10 13.28 2.92 8.32
CA CYS A 10 13.83 2.70 6.98
C CYS A 10 13.12 3.57 5.95
N VAL A 11 13.84 4.43 5.27
CA VAL A 11 13.29 5.41 4.33
C VAL A 11 14.16 5.56 3.08
N THR A 12 13.55 5.91 1.96
CA THR A 12 14.29 6.35 0.76
C THR A 12 14.82 7.76 0.96
N LYS A 13 14.03 8.64 1.56
CA LYS A 13 14.36 10.03 1.94
C LYS A 13 13.37 10.48 3.04
N LEU A 14 13.78 11.47 3.83
CA LEU A 14 12.88 12.11 4.80
C LEU A 14 12.00 13.13 4.06
N ARG A 15 10.75 12.76 3.77
CA ARG A 15 9.70 13.66 3.27
C ARG A 15 8.99 14.33 4.45
N GLU A 16 8.03 15.21 4.15
CA GLU A 16 7.17 15.84 5.17
C GLU A 16 6.47 14.79 6.05
N GLU A 17 5.98 13.70 5.44
CA GLU A 17 5.34 12.59 6.16
C GLU A 17 6.25 11.98 7.24
N GLU A 18 7.48 11.63 6.87
CA GLU A 18 8.44 11.00 7.78
C GLU A 18 8.92 11.98 8.85
N GLN A 19 9.10 13.26 8.50
CA GLN A 19 9.48 14.30 9.47
C GLN A 19 8.42 14.51 10.55
N LEU A 20 7.13 14.56 10.17
CA LEU A 20 6.01 14.67 11.10
C LEU A 20 5.92 13.44 12.02
N ILE A 21 6.13 12.23 11.50
CA ILE A 21 6.16 11.01 12.32
C ILE A 21 7.30 11.08 13.34
N VAL A 22 8.51 11.46 12.91
CA VAL A 22 9.68 11.59 13.80
C VAL A 22 9.42 12.61 14.90
N GLU A 23 8.80 13.75 14.57
CA GLU A 23 8.44 14.78 15.54
C GLU A 23 7.49 14.26 16.62
N HIS A 24 6.42 13.56 16.23
CA HIS A 24 5.48 12.97 17.19
C HIS A 24 6.11 11.86 18.03
N LEU A 25 6.93 11.00 17.44
CA LEU A 25 7.67 9.99 18.19
C LEU A 25 8.62 10.62 19.23
N GLY A 26 9.31 11.70 18.84
CA GLY A 26 10.14 12.46 19.75
C GLY A 26 9.35 13.05 20.94
N ARG A 27 8.14 13.57 20.71
CA ARG A 27 7.23 14.03 21.76
C ARG A 27 6.79 12.91 22.71
N PHE A 28 6.74 11.68 22.24
CA PHE A 28 6.48 10.49 23.06
C PHE A 28 7.73 9.93 23.76
N GLY A 29 8.90 10.59 23.62
CA GLY A 29 10.16 10.12 24.21
C GLY A 29 10.79 8.94 23.46
N ILE A 30 10.32 8.63 22.25
CA ILE A 30 10.86 7.56 21.42
C ILE A 30 11.93 8.12 20.49
N ARG A 31 13.14 7.59 20.57
CA ARG A 31 14.23 7.96 19.68
C ARG A 31 14.12 7.22 18.35
N VAL A 32 14.18 7.96 17.26
CA VAL A 32 14.14 7.40 15.90
C VAL A 32 15.56 7.38 15.31
N GLN A 33 16.02 6.19 14.94
CA GLN A 33 17.19 6.03 14.10
C GLN A 33 16.76 5.93 12.64
N VAL A 34 17.09 6.95 11.85
CA VAL A 34 16.80 6.97 10.42
C VAL A 34 17.85 6.14 9.66
N ASN A 35 17.39 5.21 8.83
CA ASN A 35 18.21 4.41 7.94
C ASN A 35 17.76 4.64 6.48
N LEU A 36 18.61 5.31 5.72
CA LEU A 36 18.36 5.60 4.30
C LEU A 36 18.58 4.35 3.43
N ASP A 37 17.94 4.30 2.24
CA ASP A 37 18.14 3.22 1.26
C ASP A 37 19.59 3.04 0.83
N SER A 38 20.42 4.08 0.96
CA SER A 38 21.87 4.05 0.67
C SER A 38 22.74 3.55 1.81
N MET A 39 22.14 3.29 2.99
CA MET A 39 22.86 2.84 4.19
C MET A 39 22.70 1.34 4.38
N ASP A 40 23.70 0.70 4.97
CA ASP A 40 23.61 -0.68 5.39
C ASP A 40 22.58 -0.85 6.52
N LEU A 41 21.92 -2.01 6.55
CA LEU A 41 21.06 -2.35 7.67
C LEU A 41 21.91 -2.69 8.90
N PRO A 42 21.51 -2.29 10.11
CA PRO A 42 22.22 -2.61 11.34
C PRO A 42 21.95 -4.06 11.78
N ILE A 43 22.31 -5.03 10.91
CA ILE A 43 22.17 -6.48 11.13
C ILE A 43 23.53 -7.15 10.95
N GLY A 44 23.80 -8.24 11.69
CA GLY A 44 25.05 -9.01 11.64
C GLY A 44 25.78 -9.05 12.97
N GLU A 45 26.91 -9.77 13.02
CA GLU A 45 27.68 -10.01 14.26
C GLU A 45 28.09 -8.72 14.96
N GLY A 46 27.73 -8.57 16.22
CA GLY A 46 28.06 -7.43 17.06
C GLY A 46 27.16 -6.20 16.89
N ASN A 47 26.27 -6.20 15.92
CA ASN A 47 25.34 -5.11 15.62
C ASN A 47 23.87 -5.50 15.86
N VAL A 48 23.56 -6.19 16.95
CA VAL A 48 22.15 -6.34 17.37
C VAL A 48 21.75 -5.01 18.02
N PRO A 49 21.03 -4.14 17.31
CA PRO A 49 20.64 -2.88 17.90
C PRO A 49 19.63 -3.15 19.02
N PRO A 50 19.54 -2.26 19.99
CA PRO A 50 18.53 -2.37 21.06
C PRO A 50 17.10 -2.05 20.57
N TYR A 51 16.85 -2.25 19.28
CA TYR A 51 15.54 -1.97 18.67
C TYR A 51 14.81 -3.27 18.42
N GLY A 52 13.66 -3.46 19.08
CA GLY A 52 12.74 -4.54 18.75
C GLY A 52 11.87 -4.25 17.53
N HIS A 53 11.81 -2.98 17.05
CA HIS A 53 10.87 -2.54 16.02
C HIS A 53 11.54 -1.75 14.92
N ALA A 54 10.99 -1.89 13.70
CA ALA A 54 11.38 -1.10 12.54
C ALA A 54 10.17 -0.59 11.76
N LEU A 55 10.10 0.70 11.49
CA LEU A 55 9.07 1.34 10.67
C LEU A 55 9.58 1.42 9.22
N ILE A 56 8.85 0.78 8.29
CA ILE A 56 9.24 0.68 6.88
C ILE A 56 8.49 1.73 6.06
N ARG A 57 9.22 2.78 5.63
CA ARG A 57 8.70 3.92 4.87
C ARG A 57 9.44 4.13 3.53
N CYS A 58 10.06 3.08 2.99
CA CYS A 58 10.74 3.14 1.69
C CYS A 58 9.75 3.38 0.55
N LEU A 59 10.12 4.26 -0.40
CA LEU A 59 9.33 4.51 -1.63
C LEU A 59 9.48 3.37 -2.64
N SER A 60 10.67 2.77 -2.70
CA SER A 60 10.93 1.61 -3.52
C SER A 60 10.24 0.37 -2.93
N GLN A 61 9.29 -0.21 -3.66
CA GLN A 61 8.62 -1.46 -3.26
C GLN A 61 9.63 -2.60 -3.03
N LYS A 62 10.65 -2.70 -3.89
CA LYS A 62 11.74 -3.68 -3.75
C LYS A 62 12.52 -3.48 -2.46
N ASN A 63 12.92 -2.24 -2.16
CA ASN A 63 13.69 -1.95 -0.94
C ASN A 63 12.83 -2.15 0.32
N ALA A 64 11.55 -1.73 0.28
CA ALA A 64 10.62 -1.96 1.39
C ALA A 64 10.51 -3.45 1.72
N LEU A 65 10.30 -4.30 0.69
CA LEU A 65 10.17 -5.74 0.86
C LEU A 65 11.48 -6.37 1.34
N SER A 66 12.60 -6.06 0.70
CA SER A 66 13.89 -6.65 1.07
C SER A 66 14.30 -6.28 2.50
N ARG A 67 14.11 -4.99 2.88
CA ARG A 67 14.45 -4.52 4.23
C ARG A 67 13.57 -5.14 5.30
N SER A 68 12.25 -5.20 5.07
CA SER A 68 11.36 -5.85 6.04
C SER A 68 11.69 -7.33 6.25
N GLN A 69 11.94 -8.07 5.16
CA GLN A 69 12.33 -9.49 5.26
C GLN A 69 13.64 -9.69 6.03
N LEU A 70 14.68 -8.91 5.69
CA LEU A 70 15.98 -9.02 6.36
C LEU A 70 15.90 -8.64 7.85
N LEU A 71 15.14 -7.60 8.18
CA LEU A 71 14.96 -7.17 9.55
C LEU A 71 14.15 -8.19 10.37
N GLU A 72 13.08 -8.78 9.81
CA GLU A 72 12.32 -9.84 10.49
C GLU A 72 13.18 -11.09 10.72
N LEU A 73 14.01 -11.49 9.75
CA LEU A 73 14.99 -12.57 9.93
C LEU A 73 16.02 -12.25 11.01
N ALA A 74 16.34 -10.98 11.23
CA ALA A 74 17.23 -10.51 12.29
C ALA A 74 16.50 -10.30 13.65
N GLY A 75 15.21 -10.63 13.75
CA GLY A 75 14.42 -10.58 14.98
C GLY A 75 13.70 -9.27 15.27
N PHE A 76 13.61 -8.36 14.28
CA PHE A 76 12.80 -7.14 14.44
C PHE A 76 11.32 -7.41 14.14
N GLU A 77 10.43 -6.73 14.85
CA GLU A 77 9.03 -6.56 14.41
C GLU A 77 8.96 -5.39 13.42
N THR A 78 8.58 -5.67 12.17
CA THR A 78 8.48 -4.62 11.15
C THR A 78 7.06 -4.08 11.01
N LEU A 79 6.93 -2.78 10.84
CA LEU A 79 5.69 -2.03 10.62
C LEU A 79 5.79 -1.31 9.25
N ASN A 80 5.15 -1.81 8.18
CA ASN A 80 4.34 -3.02 8.10
C ASN A 80 5.19 -4.29 8.05
N SER A 81 4.54 -5.45 8.34
CA SER A 81 5.20 -6.75 8.25
C SER A 81 5.62 -7.10 6.81
N ALA A 82 6.67 -7.91 6.66
CA ALA A 82 7.11 -8.40 5.35
C ALA A 82 6.00 -9.14 4.60
N LYS A 83 5.13 -9.87 5.30
CA LYS A 83 3.92 -10.49 4.73
C LYS A 83 2.99 -9.45 4.11
N ALA A 84 2.66 -8.40 4.86
CA ALA A 84 1.78 -7.34 4.38
C ALA A 84 2.40 -6.60 3.19
N ILE A 85 3.69 -6.27 3.27
CA ILE A 85 4.42 -5.61 2.17
C ILE A 85 4.44 -6.50 0.92
N THR A 86 4.65 -7.82 1.06
CA THR A 86 4.60 -8.77 -0.07
C THR A 86 3.26 -8.73 -0.78
N ILE A 87 2.16 -8.69 -0.05
CA ILE A 87 0.81 -8.62 -0.62
C ILE A 87 0.59 -7.25 -1.27
N CYS A 88 0.88 -6.15 -0.55
CA CYS A 88 0.62 -4.80 -1.04
C CYS A 88 1.47 -4.38 -2.24
N THR A 89 2.65 -4.96 -2.44
CA THR A 89 3.53 -4.63 -3.57
C THR A 89 3.23 -5.40 -4.84
N ASN A 90 2.36 -6.40 -4.79
CA ASN A 90 2.00 -7.23 -5.94
C ASN A 90 0.47 -7.27 -6.14
N LYS A 91 -0.02 -6.66 -7.22
CA LYS A 91 -1.46 -6.56 -7.52
C LYS A 91 -2.13 -7.92 -7.75
N ILE A 92 -1.38 -8.91 -8.24
CA ILE A 92 -1.89 -10.28 -8.42
C ILE A 92 -2.07 -10.94 -7.05
N HIS A 93 -1.09 -10.79 -6.14
CA HIS A 93 -1.20 -11.29 -4.78
C HIS A 93 -2.41 -10.68 -4.06
N GLN A 94 -2.61 -9.35 -4.18
CA GLN A 94 -3.77 -8.67 -3.62
C GLN A 94 -5.07 -9.28 -4.15
N ALA A 95 -5.22 -9.39 -5.48
CA ALA A 95 -6.44 -9.89 -6.10
C ALA A 95 -6.79 -11.31 -5.61
N ILE A 96 -5.81 -12.22 -5.55
CA ILE A 96 -6.01 -13.59 -5.08
C ILE A 96 -6.41 -13.62 -3.59
N VAL A 97 -5.71 -12.84 -2.77
CA VAL A 97 -5.94 -12.83 -1.32
C VAL A 97 -7.30 -12.20 -0.99
N PHE A 98 -7.69 -11.12 -1.69
CA PHE A 98 -8.98 -10.45 -1.51
C PHE A 98 -10.14 -11.36 -1.95
N GLU A 99 -10.01 -12.06 -3.08
CA GLU A 99 -11.02 -13.04 -3.51
C GLU A 99 -11.24 -14.14 -2.47
N ARG A 100 -10.15 -14.72 -1.95
CA ARG A 100 -10.24 -15.78 -0.94
C ARG A 100 -10.93 -15.35 0.36
N GLN A 101 -10.85 -14.07 0.68
CA GLN A 101 -11.47 -13.48 1.87
C GLN A 101 -12.87 -12.90 1.56
N GLY A 102 -13.30 -12.88 0.30
CA GLY A 102 -14.58 -12.29 -0.09
C GLY A 102 -14.60 -10.77 -0.08
N ILE A 103 -13.42 -10.12 -0.09
CA ILE A 103 -13.32 -8.65 -0.13
C ILE A 103 -13.78 -8.17 -1.51
N PRO A 104 -14.73 -7.21 -1.58
CA PRO A 104 -15.22 -6.70 -2.84
C PRO A 104 -14.12 -6.11 -3.70
N GLN A 105 -13.95 -6.61 -4.93
CA GLN A 105 -12.98 -6.11 -5.89
C GLN A 105 -13.51 -6.30 -7.32
N PRO A 106 -12.94 -5.64 -8.35
CA PRO A 106 -13.27 -5.91 -9.74
C PRO A 106 -12.95 -7.36 -10.10
N ARG A 107 -13.74 -7.99 -10.96
CA ARG A 107 -13.41 -9.32 -11.52
C ARG A 107 -12.04 -9.25 -12.19
N TYR A 108 -11.28 -10.32 -12.11
CA TYR A 108 -9.92 -10.33 -12.64
C TYR A 108 -9.54 -11.66 -13.27
N GLN A 109 -8.50 -11.60 -14.09
CA GLN A 109 -7.76 -12.76 -14.62
C GLN A 109 -6.26 -12.45 -14.55
N VAL A 110 -5.45 -13.51 -14.51
CA VAL A 110 -3.99 -13.40 -14.56
C VAL A 110 -3.51 -13.93 -15.90
N ALA A 111 -2.91 -13.06 -16.70
CA ALA A 111 -2.34 -13.45 -17.99
C ALA A 111 -0.84 -13.67 -17.87
N PHE A 112 -0.37 -14.86 -18.25
CA PHE A 112 1.05 -15.22 -18.28
C PHE A 112 1.67 -15.05 -19.68
N THR A 113 0.84 -14.83 -20.69
CA THR A 113 1.29 -14.66 -22.08
C THR A 113 0.40 -13.65 -22.80
N PRO A 114 0.88 -13.01 -23.89
CA PRO A 114 0.05 -12.13 -24.70
C PRO A 114 -1.23 -12.80 -25.23
N ALA A 115 -1.18 -14.08 -25.60
CA ALA A 115 -2.35 -14.81 -26.08
C ALA A 115 -3.49 -14.83 -25.06
N LYS A 116 -3.20 -14.94 -23.75
CA LYS A 116 -4.20 -14.94 -22.70
C LYS A 116 -4.88 -13.59 -22.47
N LEU A 117 -4.33 -12.51 -23.00
CA LEU A 117 -4.96 -11.21 -22.94
C LEU A 117 -6.20 -11.12 -23.85
N TYR A 118 -6.21 -11.82 -24.99
CA TYR A 118 -7.37 -11.86 -25.88
C TYR A 118 -8.54 -12.61 -25.27
N ASP A 119 -8.25 -13.72 -24.57
CA ASP A 119 -9.28 -14.47 -23.84
C ASP A 119 -9.91 -13.56 -22.75
N ALA A 120 -9.07 -12.92 -21.94
CA ALA A 120 -9.52 -12.00 -20.89
C ALA A 120 -10.30 -10.79 -21.44
N LEU A 121 -9.84 -10.20 -22.54
CA LEU A 121 -10.55 -9.08 -23.18
C LEU A 121 -11.96 -9.48 -23.64
N SER A 122 -12.09 -10.67 -24.24
CA SER A 122 -13.38 -11.23 -24.64
C SER A 122 -14.31 -11.45 -23.46
N ASP A 123 -13.79 -12.05 -22.38
CA ASP A 123 -14.56 -12.37 -21.15
C ASP A 123 -15.06 -11.10 -20.43
N PHE A 124 -14.34 -9.99 -20.59
CA PHE A 124 -14.73 -8.66 -20.04
C PHE A 124 -15.47 -7.77 -21.07
N GLY A 125 -16.03 -8.34 -22.13
CA GLY A 125 -16.87 -7.60 -23.06
C GLY A 125 -16.13 -6.54 -23.87
N ASN A 126 -14.86 -6.77 -24.22
CA ASN A 126 -13.96 -5.89 -24.96
C ASN A 126 -13.58 -4.58 -24.23
N LEU A 127 -13.75 -4.54 -22.91
CA LEU A 127 -13.32 -3.40 -22.08
C LEU A 127 -12.68 -3.91 -20.79
N CYS A 128 -11.37 -3.71 -20.64
CA CYS A 128 -10.64 -4.15 -19.45
C CYS A 128 -9.49 -3.20 -19.08
N VAL A 129 -8.89 -3.44 -17.93
CA VAL A 129 -7.69 -2.73 -17.47
C VAL A 129 -6.56 -3.73 -17.28
N ILE A 130 -5.44 -3.52 -17.96
CA ILE A 130 -4.21 -4.30 -17.76
C ILE A 130 -3.32 -3.56 -16.76
N LYS A 131 -2.85 -4.29 -15.75
CA LYS A 131 -1.97 -3.77 -14.69
C LYS A 131 -0.73 -4.66 -14.55
N PRO A 132 0.50 -4.11 -14.58
CA PRO A 132 1.68 -4.87 -14.18
C PRO A 132 1.53 -5.41 -12.76
N ALA A 133 2.06 -6.60 -12.49
CA ALA A 133 2.02 -7.21 -11.16
C ALA A 133 2.61 -6.28 -10.09
N THR A 134 3.76 -5.67 -10.40
CA THR A 134 4.44 -4.72 -9.53
C THR A 134 4.59 -3.37 -10.23
N SER A 135 3.89 -2.36 -9.74
CA SER A 135 4.01 -0.97 -10.24
C SER A 135 3.45 0.00 -9.22
N SER A 136 3.97 1.25 -9.24
CA SER A 136 3.49 2.35 -8.40
C SER A 136 3.04 3.51 -9.28
N TRP A 137 2.17 4.36 -8.74
CA TRP A 137 1.70 5.61 -9.36
C TRP A 137 1.06 5.42 -10.73
N GLY A 138 0.34 4.31 -10.94
CA GLY A 138 -0.38 4.03 -12.19
C GLY A 138 0.51 3.77 -13.41
N ARG A 139 1.83 3.56 -13.22
CA ARG A 139 2.75 3.27 -14.32
C ARG A 139 2.44 1.93 -14.96
N GLY A 140 2.39 1.90 -16.30
CA GLY A 140 2.13 0.69 -17.06
C GLY A 140 0.67 0.20 -17.01
N ILE A 141 -0.24 0.90 -16.31
CA ILE A 141 -1.67 0.59 -16.32
C ILE A 141 -2.29 1.12 -17.61
N ALA A 142 -3.02 0.27 -18.32
CA ALA A 142 -3.68 0.60 -19.57
C ALA A 142 -5.15 0.18 -19.55
N ARG A 143 -6.04 1.08 -20.03
CA ARG A 143 -7.43 0.75 -20.37
C ARG A 143 -7.46 0.28 -21.81
N ILE A 144 -7.98 -0.90 -22.05
CA ILE A 144 -8.08 -1.55 -23.35
C ILE A 144 -9.55 -1.53 -23.79
N THR A 145 -9.81 -0.92 -24.94
CA THR A 145 -11.15 -0.73 -25.50
C THR A 145 -11.30 -1.48 -26.82
N GLY A 146 -11.09 -2.78 -26.80
CA GLY A 146 -11.21 -3.66 -27.97
C GLY A 146 -9.88 -4.18 -28.49
N LYS A 147 -9.98 -5.05 -29.50
CA LYS A 147 -8.85 -5.81 -30.04
C LYS A 147 -7.74 -4.94 -30.60
N GLU A 148 -8.05 -3.92 -31.39
CA GLU A 148 -7.02 -3.04 -31.99
C GLU A 148 -6.19 -2.30 -30.92
N CYS A 149 -6.85 -1.86 -29.84
CA CYS A 149 -6.16 -1.25 -28.69
C CYS A 149 -5.22 -2.26 -28.03
N LEU A 150 -5.66 -3.52 -27.87
CA LEU A 150 -4.85 -4.59 -27.31
C LEU A 150 -3.66 -4.93 -28.21
N ASP A 151 -3.88 -5.06 -29.53
CA ASP A 151 -2.81 -5.34 -30.51
C ASP A 151 -1.72 -4.26 -30.44
N GLY A 152 -2.12 -2.98 -30.39
CA GLY A 152 -1.19 -1.86 -30.22
C GLY A 152 -0.43 -1.90 -28.88
N TRP A 153 -1.12 -2.24 -27.78
CA TRP A 153 -0.49 -2.38 -26.47
C TRP A 153 0.54 -3.51 -26.46
N ILE A 154 0.21 -4.69 -27.04
CA ILE A 154 1.12 -5.84 -27.13
C ILE A 154 2.34 -5.47 -27.96
N ALA A 155 2.15 -4.91 -29.16
CA ALA A 155 3.26 -4.52 -30.05
C ALA A 155 4.21 -3.51 -29.37
N ALA A 156 3.66 -2.52 -28.66
CA ALA A 156 4.46 -1.56 -27.90
C ALA A 156 5.25 -2.23 -26.77
N ARG A 157 4.68 -3.25 -26.12
CA ARG A 157 5.36 -4.01 -25.06
C ARG A 157 6.46 -4.90 -25.61
N GLU A 158 6.20 -5.62 -26.69
CA GLU A 158 7.18 -6.50 -27.33
C GLU A 158 8.41 -5.74 -27.83
N SER A 159 8.24 -4.47 -28.22
CA SER A 159 9.36 -3.62 -28.66
C SER A 159 10.34 -3.29 -27.51
N VAL A 160 9.89 -3.24 -26.26
CA VAL A 160 10.70 -2.89 -25.09
C VAL A 160 10.98 -4.07 -24.15
N ASP A 161 10.24 -5.16 -24.30
CA ASP A 161 10.33 -6.38 -23.48
C ASP A 161 10.10 -7.64 -24.35
N PRO A 162 10.97 -7.94 -25.32
CA PRO A 162 10.80 -9.06 -26.24
C PRO A 162 10.75 -10.43 -25.56
N SER A 163 11.31 -10.54 -24.38
CA SER A 163 11.34 -11.78 -23.56
C SER A 163 10.13 -11.95 -22.65
N HIS A 164 9.16 -11.03 -22.72
CA HIS A 164 7.95 -11.02 -21.90
C HIS A 164 8.18 -11.08 -20.37
N GLN A 165 9.30 -10.53 -19.88
CA GLN A 165 9.62 -10.49 -18.45
C GLN A 165 8.64 -9.66 -17.63
N SER A 166 7.86 -8.78 -18.29
CA SER A 166 6.78 -8.01 -17.63
C SER A 166 5.53 -8.85 -17.30
N PHE A 167 5.45 -10.10 -17.78
CA PHE A 167 4.40 -11.04 -17.39
C PHE A 167 4.80 -11.80 -16.10
N PRO A 168 3.83 -12.29 -15.30
CA PRO A 168 2.39 -12.15 -15.49
C PRO A 168 1.86 -10.74 -15.24
N VAL A 169 0.73 -10.43 -15.87
CA VAL A 169 -0.02 -9.19 -15.64
C VAL A 169 -1.41 -9.49 -15.09
N LEU A 170 -1.95 -8.55 -14.31
CA LEU A 170 -3.34 -8.58 -13.86
C LEU A 170 -4.22 -7.94 -14.92
N VAL A 171 -5.27 -8.60 -15.35
CA VAL A 171 -6.34 -8.06 -16.19
C VAL A 171 -7.58 -7.95 -15.33
N GLN A 172 -8.17 -6.76 -15.24
CA GLN A 172 -9.39 -6.51 -14.47
C GLN A 172 -10.50 -5.97 -15.36
N GLU A 173 -11.74 -6.28 -15.03
CA GLU A 173 -12.88 -5.58 -15.62
C GLU A 173 -12.77 -4.08 -15.38
N TYR A 174 -13.28 -3.30 -16.32
CA TYR A 174 -13.35 -1.86 -16.13
C TYR A 174 -14.56 -1.53 -15.25
N VAL A 175 -14.30 -0.86 -14.12
CA VAL A 175 -15.35 -0.38 -13.22
C VAL A 175 -15.76 1.03 -13.63
N GLU A 176 -17.06 1.23 -13.85
CA GLU A 176 -17.64 2.56 -14.10
C GLU A 176 -17.72 3.33 -12.76
N LYS A 177 -16.63 4.00 -12.42
CA LYS A 177 -16.43 4.66 -11.13
C LYS A 177 -16.70 6.17 -11.11
N GLY A 178 -17.08 6.74 -12.26
CA GLY A 178 -17.14 8.21 -12.41
C GLY A 178 -15.74 8.86 -12.44
N ASP A 179 -15.66 10.11 -12.01
CA ASP A 179 -14.49 10.97 -12.10
C ASP A 179 -13.61 10.97 -10.84
N TYR A 180 -13.90 10.12 -9.85
CA TYR A 180 -13.15 10.05 -8.60
C TYR A 180 -12.80 8.62 -8.18
N ASP A 181 -11.86 8.51 -7.28
CA ASP A 181 -11.66 7.37 -6.40
C ASP A 181 -11.57 7.83 -4.94
N ILE A 182 -11.57 6.87 -4.02
CA ILE A 182 -11.51 7.12 -2.59
C ILE A 182 -10.22 6.55 -2.04
N ARG A 183 -9.43 7.38 -1.38
CA ARG A 183 -8.32 6.94 -0.54
C ARG A 183 -8.77 6.87 0.91
N VAL A 184 -8.61 5.69 1.53
CA VAL A 184 -8.79 5.50 2.97
C VAL A 184 -7.43 5.24 3.60
N VAL A 185 -7.09 5.99 4.65
CA VAL A 185 -5.88 5.75 5.44
C VAL A 185 -6.25 4.90 6.65
N ILE A 186 -5.57 3.77 6.78
CA ILE A 186 -5.75 2.81 7.88
C ILE A 186 -4.49 2.85 8.74
N VAL A 187 -4.65 2.95 10.07
CA VAL A 187 -3.55 2.86 11.04
C VAL A 187 -3.93 1.87 12.14
N GLY A 188 -3.07 0.88 12.38
CA GLY A 188 -3.38 -0.25 13.24
C GLY A 188 -4.52 -1.06 12.66
N ARG A 189 -5.68 -1.01 13.32
CA ARG A 189 -6.93 -1.68 12.88
C ARG A 189 -7.98 -0.73 12.31
N LYS A 190 -7.78 0.58 12.41
CA LYS A 190 -8.85 1.55 12.19
C LYS A 190 -8.62 2.39 10.94
N PRO A 191 -9.64 2.59 10.11
CA PRO A 191 -9.63 3.68 9.15
C PRO A 191 -9.73 5.00 9.91
N ILE A 192 -8.77 5.92 9.65
CA ILE A 192 -8.66 7.18 10.40
C ILE A 192 -8.99 8.41 9.55
N ALA A 193 -8.86 8.31 8.24
CA ALA A 193 -9.17 9.37 7.30
C ALA A 193 -9.61 8.79 5.97
N ALA A 194 -10.55 9.46 5.31
CA ALA A 194 -10.94 9.13 3.94
C ALA A 194 -11.14 10.41 3.13
N PHE A 195 -10.79 10.36 1.85
CA PHE A 195 -10.96 11.47 0.93
C PHE A 195 -11.12 10.98 -0.52
N ARG A 196 -11.89 11.75 -1.27
CA ARG A 196 -11.98 11.57 -2.73
C ARG A 196 -10.80 12.25 -3.41
N ARG A 197 -10.34 11.61 -4.48
CA ARG A 197 -9.40 12.19 -5.43
C ARG A 197 -10.15 12.36 -6.75
N VAL A 198 -10.51 13.59 -7.08
CA VAL A 198 -11.34 13.92 -8.24
C VAL A 198 -10.46 14.34 -9.40
N SER A 199 -10.69 13.80 -10.59
CA SER A 199 -9.99 14.17 -11.83
C SER A 199 -10.96 14.13 -13.00
N ALA A 200 -11.45 15.30 -13.42
CA ALA A 200 -12.38 15.41 -14.54
C ALA A 200 -11.75 15.05 -15.91
N GLU A 201 -10.44 15.22 -16.06
CA GLU A 201 -9.74 15.05 -17.35
C GLU A 201 -9.12 13.66 -17.54
N ASN A 202 -8.97 12.88 -16.47
CA ASN A 202 -8.24 11.62 -16.52
C ASN A 202 -8.98 10.51 -15.78
N TRP A 203 -9.18 9.37 -16.46
CA TRP A 203 -9.75 8.19 -15.83
C TRP A 203 -8.87 7.63 -14.67
N LYS A 204 -7.58 8.01 -14.64
CA LYS A 204 -6.68 7.78 -13.50
C LYS A 204 -6.75 8.97 -12.55
N THR A 205 -7.12 8.74 -11.32
CA THR A 205 -7.37 9.75 -10.28
C THR A 205 -6.22 9.90 -9.27
N ASN A 206 -4.98 9.59 -9.68
CA ASN A 206 -3.83 9.69 -8.81
C ASN A 206 -3.49 11.15 -8.46
N THR A 207 -3.23 11.44 -7.19
CA THR A 207 -2.94 12.80 -6.68
C THR A 207 -1.76 13.49 -7.38
N HIS A 208 -0.73 12.72 -7.80
CA HIS A 208 0.39 13.31 -8.54
C HIS A 208 0.03 13.78 -9.97
N LEU A 209 -1.13 13.40 -10.48
CA LEU A 209 -1.68 13.87 -11.76
C LEU A 209 -2.56 15.13 -11.61
N GLY A 210 -2.57 15.76 -10.42
CA GLY A 210 -3.31 16.99 -10.17
C GLY A 210 -4.75 16.79 -9.71
N ALA A 211 -5.14 15.59 -9.25
CA ALA A 211 -6.47 15.35 -8.71
C ALA A 211 -6.75 16.27 -7.50
N GLU A 212 -7.94 16.85 -7.47
CA GLU A 212 -8.46 17.58 -6.31
C GLU A 212 -8.81 16.61 -5.18
N ILE A 213 -8.65 17.07 -3.94
CA ILE A 213 -8.89 16.26 -2.74
C ILE A 213 -10.08 16.83 -1.98
N GLU A 214 -11.08 15.97 -1.72
CA GLU A 214 -12.26 16.30 -0.92
C GLU A 214 -12.39 15.32 0.24
N PRO A 215 -12.64 15.78 1.48
CA PRO A 215 -12.85 14.88 2.60
C PRO A 215 -14.17 14.14 2.45
N ILE A 216 -14.23 12.89 2.89
CA ILE A 216 -15.49 12.14 2.98
C ILE A 216 -15.62 11.47 4.35
N GLU A 217 -16.85 11.19 4.73
CA GLU A 217 -17.15 10.41 5.92
C GLU A 217 -16.86 8.92 5.67
N ILE A 218 -16.28 8.26 6.67
CA ILE A 218 -16.08 6.82 6.66
C ILE A 218 -17.40 6.18 7.10
N ASN A 219 -18.19 5.73 6.13
CA ASN A 219 -19.45 5.03 6.40
C ASN A 219 -19.21 3.57 6.82
N THR A 220 -20.29 2.88 7.20
CA THR A 220 -20.24 1.48 7.70
C THR A 220 -19.69 0.51 6.66
N GLU A 221 -19.97 0.69 5.37
CA GLU A 221 -19.48 -0.18 4.31
C GLU A 221 -17.96 -0.02 4.10
N ILE A 222 -17.47 1.23 4.06
CA ILE A 222 -16.03 1.52 3.98
C ILE A 222 -15.30 0.97 5.22
N ALA A 223 -15.88 1.14 6.41
CA ALA A 223 -15.30 0.63 7.65
C ALA A 223 -15.19 -0.90 7.64
N ALA A 224 -16.23 -1.61 7.21
CA ALA A 224 -16.24 -3.06 7.08
C ALA A 224 -15.17 -3.57 6.09
N ILE A 225 -15.06 -2.94 4.92
CA ILE A 225 -13.99 -3.27 3.95
C ILE A 225 -12.60 -3.08 4.59
N CYS A 226 -12.39 -2.01 5.35
CA CYS A 226 -11.11 -1.78 6.02
C CYS A 226 -10.82 -2.84 7.09
N GLU A 227 -11.83 -3.30 7.83
CA GLU A 227 -11.70 -4.40 8.81
C GLU A 227 -11.31 -5.71 8.11
N ASP A 228 -11.96 -6.06 7.00
CA ASP A 228 -11.62 -7.22 6.19
C ASP A 228 -10.19 -7.14 5.63
N LEU A 229 -9.77 -5.98 5.15
CA LEU A 229 -8.40 -5.75 4.69
C LEU A 229 -7.38 -5.98 5.80
N VAL A 230 -7.63 -5.47 7.01
CA VAL A 230 -6.75 -5.66 8.16
C VAL A 230 -6.74 -7.13 8.62
N SER A 231 -7.86 -7.86 8.52
CA SER A 231 -7.91 -9.29 8.85
C SER A 231 -6.94 -10.13 8.01
N VAL A 232 -6.70 -9.70 6.76
CA VAL A 232 -5.83 -10.38 5.79
C VAL A 232 -4.38 -9.93 5.89
N LEU A 233 -4.18 -8.60 5.95
CA LEU A 233 -2.86 -7.98 5.93
C LEU A 233 -2.19 -8.00 7.30
N GLY A 234 -2.99 -8.03 8.37
CA GLY A 234 -2.56 -7.75 9.72
C GLY A 234 -2.66 -6.25 10.05
N GLU A 235 -2.44 -5.91 11.32
CA GLU A 235 -2.34 -4.53 11.76
C GLU A 235 -1.17 -3.82 11.08
N GLY A 236 -1.38 -2.59 10.66
CA GLY A 236 -0.35 -1.85 9.93
C GLY A 236 -0.76 -0.44 9.53
N ILE A 237 -0.03 0.12 8.59
CA ILE A 237 -0.24 1.47 8.03
C ILE A 237 -0.52 1.30 6.55
N TYR A 238 -1.77 1.52 6.14
CA TYR A 238 -2.20 1.25 4.77
C TYR A 238 -2.95 2.42 4.15
N GLY A 239 -2.86 2.52 2.83
CA GLY A 239 -3.73 3.35 2.03
C GLY A 239 -4.55 2.48 1.11
N ALA A 240 -5.83 2.28 1.39
CA ALA A 240 -6.75 1.56 0.53
C ALA A 240 -7.35 2.50 -0.51
N ASP A 241 -7.29 2.10 -1.77
CA ASP A 241 -7.93 2.79 -2.88
C ASP A 241 -9.22 2.06 -3.23
N LEU A 242 -10.35 2.74 -3.11
CA LEU A 242 -11.68 2.20 -3.36
C LEU A 242 -12.31 2.90 -4.56
N PHE A 243 -13.10 2.16 -5.33
CA PHE A 243 -14.04 2.70 -6.30
C PHE A 243 -15.47 2.51 -5.79
N PHE A 244 -16.34 3.46 -6.07
CA PHE A 244 -17.77 3.21 -5.99
C PHE A 244 -18.22 2.68 -7.36
N ASP A 245 -18.63 1.41 -7.39
CA ASP A 245 -19.16 0.78 -8.60
C ASP A 245 -20.63 1.19 -8.75
N TYR A 246 -20.92 2.06 -9.71
CA TYR A 246 -22.27 2.55 -9.97
C TYR A 246 -23.22 1.50 -10.56
N GLN A 247 -22.69 0.41 -11.13
CA GLN A 247 -23.51 -0.67 -11.65
C GLN A 247 -23.99 -1.63 -10.53
N GLN A 248 -23.08 -1.90 -9.58
CA GLN A 248 -23.36 -2.80 -8.45
C GLN A 248 -23.78 -2.05 -7.18
N LEU A 249 -23.74 -0.72 -7.18
CA LEU A 249 -24.07 0.17 -6.06
C LEU A 249 -23.34 -0.19 -4.76
N ARG A 250 -22.03 -0.47 -4.87
CA ARG A 250 -21.16 -0.84 -3.74
C ARG A 250 -19.74 -0.32 -3.92
N TYR A 251 -18.99 -0.27 -2.82
CA TYR A 251 -17.56 -0.01 -2.89
C TYR A 251 -16.79 -1.30 -3.26
N VAL A 252 -15.74 -1.14 -4.08
CA VAL A 252 -14.81 -2.20 -4.45
C VAL A 252 -13.38 -1.74 -4.23
N VAL A 253 -12.51 -2.64 -3.76
CA VAL A 253 -11.09 -2.35 -3.53
C VAL A 253 -10.34 -2.39 -4.84
N CYS A 254 -9.71 -1.28 -5.21
CA CYS A 254 -8.84 -1.18 -6.39
C CYS A 254 -7.42 -1.69 -6.10
N GLU A 255 -6.84 -1.22 -4.99
CA GLU A 255 -5.52 -1.65 -4.48
C GLU A 255 -5.32 -1.17 -3.03
N VAL A 256 -4.35 -1.80 -2.36
CA VAL A 256 -3.88 -1.36 -1.04
C VAL A 256 -2.38 -1.07 -1.10
N ASN A 257 -1.99 0.08 -0.61
CA ASN A 257 -0.62 0.56 -0.56
C ASN A 257 -0.07 0.47 0.86
N GLN A 258 1.13 -0.10 1.04
CA GLN A 258 1.79 -0.27 2.33
C GLN A 258 2.50 0.99 2.86
N ASN A 259 2.59 2.06 2.07
CA ASN A 259 3.24 3.31 2.42
C ASN A 259 2.42 4.49 1.89
N PRO A 260 1.25 4.82 2.51
CA PRO A 260 0.40 5.89 2.05
C PRO A 260 1.07 7.26 2.20
N GLU A 261 0.86 8.14 1.20
CA GLU A 261 1.13 9.57 1.28
C GLU A 261 -0.07 10.25 1.94
N PHE A 262 0.18 11.18 2.87
CA PHE A 262 -0.87 11.84 3.64
C PHE A 262 -0.61 13.32 3.96
N ALA A 263 0.61 13.83 3.80
CA ALA A 263 0.94 15.19 4.20
C ALA A 263 0.13 16.27 3.47
N LYS A 264 -0.23 16.03 2.21
CA LYS A 264 -1.08 16.96 1.45
C LYS A 264 -2.54 16.89 1.85
N SER A 265 -3.03 15.71 2.24
CA SER A 265 -4.46 15.49 2.50
C SER A 265 -4.89 15.92 3.90
N TRP A 266 -3.97 15.96 4.89
CA TRP A 266 -4.33 16.33 6.25
C TRP A 266 -4.93 17.74 6.36
N LYS A 267 -4.45 18.67 5.52
CA LYS A 267 -4.98 20.05 5.43
C LYS A 267 -6.44 20.08 4.97
N VAL A 268 -6.89 19.02 4.29
CA VAL A 268 -8.24 18.91 3.74
C VAL A 268 -9.18 18.21 4.72
N HIS A 269 -8.77 17.07 5.28
CA HIS A 269 -9.64 16.29 6.18
C HIS A 269 -9.42 16.59 7.68
N GLY A 270 -8.41 17.39 8.03
CA GLY A 270 -8.16 17.83 9.41
C GLY A 270 -7.62 16.75 10.36
N VAL A 271 -7.30 15.55 9.86
CA VAL A 271 -6.80 14.42 10.67
C VAL A 271 -5.28 14.39 10.64
N ASP A 272 -4.64 14.44 11.80
CA ASP A 272 -3.19 14.27 11.94
C ASP A 272 -2.78 12.79 11.84
N VAL A 273 -2.59 12.32 10.61
CA VAL A 273 -2.22 10.93 10.31
C VAL A 273 -0.87 10.57 10.94
N ALA A 274 0.09 11.50 10.98
CA ALA A 274 1.40 11.26 11.57
C ALA A 274 1.31 11.01 13.08
N TYR A 275 0.43 11.74 13.78
CA TYR A 275 0.13 11.49 15.20
C TYR A 275 -0.45 10.08 15.43
N HIS A 276 -1.41 9.65 14.59
CA HIS A 276 -1.97 8.30 14.69
C HIS A 276 -0.94 7.22 14.43
N ILE A 277 -0.05 7.41 13.44
CA ILE A 277 1.05 6.48 13.18
C ILE A 277 2.00 6.41 14.37
N ALA A 278 2.40 7.56 14.92
CA ALA A 278 3.30 7.59 16.07
C ALA A 278 2.67 6.94 17.31
N THR A 279 1.36 7.14 17.53
CA THR A 279 0.60 6.49 18.60
C THR A 279 0.61 4.97 18.44
N TYR A 280 0.32 4.48 17.23
CA TYR A 280 0.34 3.05 16.92
C TYR A 280 1.73 2.44 17.13
N VAL A 281 2.79 3.12 16.68
CA VAL A 281 4.19 2.70 16.93
C VAL A 281 4.48 2.62 18.41
N LYS A 282 4.06 3.63 19.19
CA LYS A 282 4.24 3.65 20.64
C LYS A 282 3.54 2.47 21.32
N GLU A 283 2.30 2.18 20.93
CA GLU A 283 1.54 1.04 21.46
C GLU A 283 2.26 -0.30 21.21
N LYS A 284 2.84 -0.49 20.03
CA LYS A 284 3.62 -1.70 19.71
C LYS A 284 4.86 -1.84 20.58
N ILE A 285 5.63 -0.77 20.75
CA ILE A 285 6.82 -0.75 21.59
C ILE A 285 6.44 -1.03 23.06
N ASP A 286 5.35 -0.43 23.58
CA ASP A 286 4.91 -0.59 24.95
C ASP A 286 4.45 -2.04 25.25
N ILE A 287 3.82 -2.71 24.27
CA ILE A 287 3.41 -4.13 24.38
C ILE A 287 4.66 -5.02 24.52
N THR A 288 5.64 -4.86 23.67
CA THR A 288 6.87 -5.66 23.68
C THR A 288 7.63 -5.48 24.99
N ASN A 289 7.80 -4.24 25.45
CA ASN A 289 8.47 -3.96 26.73
C ASN A 289 7.79 -4.61 27.94
N LYS A 290 6.45 -4.73 27.92
CA LYS A 290 5.70 -5.43 28.98
C LYS A 290 5.92 -6.95 28.94
N VAL A 291 5.98 -7.54 27.78
CA VAL A 291 6.22 -8.99 27.61
C VAL A 291 7.62 -9.34 28.11
N ASP A 292 8.64 -8.57 27.76
CA ASP A 292 10.02 -8.79 28.19
C ASP A 292 10.18 -8.70 29.71
N LEU A 293 9.44 -7.83 30.39
CA LEU A 293 9.44 -7.72 31.85
C LEU A 293 8.79 -8.92 32.54
N THR A 294 7.79 -9.55 31.92
CA THR A 294 7.11 -10.73 32.48
C THR A 294 7.85 -12.04 32.25
N VAL A 295 8.72 -12.13 31.25
CA VAL A 295 9.53 -13.31 30.94
C VAL A 295 10.82 -13.34 31.79
N ASN A 296 11.31 -12.18 32.23
CA ASN A 296 12.53 -12.04 33.05
C ASN A 296 12.26 -11.89 34.56
N SER A 297 11.01 -12.03 35.04
CA SER A 297 10.57 -12.05 36.43
C SER A 297 10.18 -13.47 36.86
#